data_a8a612ed3bb4beb8fc78bcfc388fab81
#
_entry.id   a8a612ed3bb4beb8fc78bcfc388fab81
#
_cell.length_a   1.000
_cell.length_b   1.000
_cell.length_c   1.000
_cell.angle_alpha   90.00
_cell.angle_beta   90.00
_cell.angle_gamma   90.00
#
_symmetry.space_group_name_H-M   'P 1'
#
loop_
_entity.id
_entity.type
_entity.pdbx_description
1 polymer ?
#
loop_
_entity_poly.entity_id
_entity_poly.type
_entity_poly.pdbx_seq_one_letter_code
_entity_poly.pdbx_strand_id
1 'polypeptide(L)'
;MTNVEAAHGTLRPDRNGYVDVNGVHMYYEVYGAGSPLVLLHGGMLTIELNFATLIPTLAGRHQVVGVELQGHGRTADIDREITPAALASDVVGLLDHLGIDRAHVFGHSMGGAAAMELAVDRPDRVRAVVAASVSVRPDGLHEDLTDPERQATSPRMPTQQDFVDFQQAYLRLSPHPEHFEEFLATLSTSSADARGWSDEQLARISSPVLLLLGDRDFTTVEHGALMLQLIPGSQLAVLPGTTHMQVTRRADLLLPMLDRFLD
;
A
#
# COMPACT_ATOMS: atom_id res chain seq x y z
N MET A 1 -11.89 24.95 13.36
CA MET A 1 -10.46 24.81 13.11
C MET A 1 -10.06 23.47 13.72
N THR A 2 -9.98 22.46 12.90
CA THR A 2 -9.82 21.06 13.31
C THR A 2 -8.33 20.74 13.45
N ASN A 3 -7.99 19.98 14.48
CA ASN A 3 -6.64 19.58 14.91
C ASN A 3 -5.74 18.82 13.87
N VAL A 4 -6.05 18.90 12.60
CA VAL A 4 -5.30 18.23 11.51
C VAL A 4 -4.13 19.09 11.03
N GLU A 5 -4.20 20.41 11.16
CA GLU A 5 -3.10 21.31 10.74
C GLU A 5 -1.85 21.29 11.64
N ALA A 6 -1.94 20.74 12.84
CA ALA A 6 -0.83 20.76 13.81
C ALA A 6 0.15 19.58 13.71
N ALA A 7 -0.13 18.55 12.88
CA ALA A 7 0.70 17.34 12.75
C ALA A 7 1.59 17.31 11.50
N HIS A 8 1.47 18.27 10.60
CA HIS A 8 2.33 18.37 9.40
C HIS A 8 3.61 19.18 9.66
N GLY A 9 4.37 18.79 10.66
CA GLY A 9 5.80 19.04 10.62
C GLY A 9 6.30 18.34 9.35
N THR A 10 6.81 19.12 8.37
CA THR A 10 7.24 18.61 7.07
C THR A 10 8.13 17.39 7.26
N LEU A 11 7.57 16.21 6.95
CA LEU A 11 8.31 14.96 6.93
C LEU A 11 9.45 15.14 5.92
N ARG A 12 10.70 15.14 6.41
CA ARG A 12 11.86 15.32 5.54
C ARG A 12 12.61 14.01 5.48
N PRO A 13 12.77 13.42 4.29
CA PRO A 13 13.60 12.23 4.13
C PRO A 13 15.07 12.58 4.36
N ASP A 14 15.84 11.62 4.90
CA ASP A 14 17.29 11.72 5.01
C ASP A 14 17.94 11.73 3.63
N ARG A 15 17.33 10.99 2.69
CA ARG A 15 17.66 11.05 1.25
C ARG A 15 16.43 10.71 0.42
N ASN A 16 16.40 11.20 -0.79
CA ASN A 16 15.42 10.83 -1.82
C ASN A 16 16.10 10.79 -3.19
N GLY A 17 15.41 10.24 -4.16
CA GLY A 17 15.92 10.16 -5.51
C GLY A 17 14.98 9.42 -6.44
N TYR A 18 15.50 9.15 -7.62
CA TYR A 18 14.84 8.35 -8.62
C TYR A 18 15.69 7.13 -8.98
N VAL A 19 15.03 6.06 -9.41
CA VAL A 19 15.65 4.89 -9.99
C VAL A 19 14.93 4.50 -11.27
N ASP A 20 15.68 4.14 -12.30
CA ASP A 20 15.12 3.61 -13.53
C ASP A 20 15.00 2.09 -13.40
N VAL A 21 13.74 1.60 -13.31
CA VAL A 21 13.44 0.17 -13.16
C VAL A 21 12.30 -0.22 -14.10
N ASN A 22 12.49 -1.23 -14.91
CA ASN A 22 11.46 -1.78 -15.79
C ASN A 22 10.73 -0.73 -16.66
N GLY A 23 11.42 0.34 -17.04
CA GLY A 23 10.87 1.44 -17.84
C GLY A 23 10.22 2.57 -17.02
N VAL A 24 10.11 2.42 -15.71
CA VAL A 24 9.59 3.44 -14.80
C VAL A 24 10.74 4.26 -14.20
N HIS A 25 10.65 5.58 -14.23
CA HIS A 25 11.50 6.50 -13.48
C HIS A 25 10.87 6.72 -12.10
N MET A 26 11.15 5.80 -11.16
CA MET A 26 10.44 5.65 -9.90
C MET A 26 11.07 6.50 -8.80
N TYR A 27 10.26 7.34 -8.15
CA TYR A 27 10.67 8.15 -7.00
C TYR A 27 10.63 7.36 -5.70
N TYR A 28 11.62 7.57 -4.85
CA TYR A 28 11.67 7.01 -3.51
C TYR A 28 12.21 7.99 -2.47
N GLU A 29 11.89 7.74 -1.21
CA GLU A 29 12.37 8.47 -0.04
C GLU A 29 12.91 7.47 0.99
N VAL A 30 13.98 7.84 1.70
CA VAL A 30 14.57 7.01 2.76
C VAL A 30 14.63 7.82 4.05
N TYR A 31 14.20 7.19 5.14
CA TYR A 31 14.16 7.77 6.48
C TYR A 31 14.78 6.81 7.47
N GLY A 32 15.57 7.34 8.43
CA GLY A 32 16.18 6.57 9.49
C GLY A 32 17.20 5.54 9.02
N ALA A 33 17.52 4.64 9.92
CA ALA A 33 18.51 3.57 9.71
C ALA A 33 18.09 2.31 10.47
N GLY A 34 18.62 1.16 10.08
CA GLY A 34 18.33 -0.13 10.72
C GLY A 34 17.84 -1.18 9.73
N SER A 35 16.95 -2.08 10.18
CA SER A 35 16.36 -3.10 9.33
C SER A 35 15.51 -2.47 8.22
N PRO A 36 15.70 -2.84 6.94
CA PRO A 36 14.95 -2.24 5.83
C PRO A 36 13.45 -2.54 5.93
N LEU A 37 12.63 -1.48 5.77
CA LEU A 37 11.17 -1.53 5.71
C LEU A 37 10.69 -0.72 4.51
N VAL A 38 10.13 -1.39 3.51
CA VAL A 38 9.54 -0.75 2.33
C VAL A 38 8.08 -0.43 2.58
N LEU A 39 7.64 0.79 2.26
CA LEU A 39 6.25 1.25 2.36
C LEU A 39 5.68 1.45 0.95
N LEU A 40 4.60 0.73 0.64
CA LEU A 40 3.89 0.74 -0.65
C LEU A 40 2.47 1.27 -0.44
N HIS A 41 2.21 2.46 -0.95
CA HIS A 41 0.91 3.13 -0.79
C HIS A 41 -0.20 2.50 -1.63
N GLY A 42 -1.45 2.81 -1.29
CA GLY A 42 -2.64 2.45 -2.05
C GLY A 42 -2.83 3.28 -3.32
N GLY A 43 -3.73 2.84 -4.18
CA GLY A 43 -4.21 3.66 -5.31
C GLY A 43 -4.72 5.01 -4.85
N MET A 44 -4.54 6.04 -5.66
CA MET A 44 -4.90 7.43 -5.34
C MET A 44 -4.13 8.04 -4.16
N LEU A 45 -3.07 7.39 -3.66
CA LEU A 45 -2.30 7.89 -2.52
C LEU A 45 -0.84 8.17 -2.93
N THR A 46 -0.11 8.76 -2.01
CA THR A 46 1.33 9.00 -2.09
C THR A 46 1.99 8.52 -0.81
N ILE A 47 3.31 8.56 -0.71
CA ILE A 47 4.03 8.28 0.54
C ILE A 47 3.45 9.13 1.68
N GLU A 48 3.30 10.44 1.45
CA GLU A 48 2.81 11.39 2.45
C GLU A 48 1.37 11.11 2.85
N LEU A 49 0.44 10.98 1.88
CA LEU A 49 -0.98 10.78 2.16
C LEU A 49 -1.26 9.45 2.88
N ASN A 50 -0.42 8.44 2.66
CA ASN A 50 -0.65 7.11 3.22
C ASN A 50 0.09 6.90 4.55
N PHE A 51 1.33 7.38 4.69
CA PHE A 51 2.22 6.95 5.76
C PHE A 51 2.81 8.08 6.63
N ALA A 52 2.44 9.34 6.41
CA ALA A 52 3.02 10.46 7.16
C ALA A 52 2.94 10.30 8.68
N THR A 53 1.86 9.68 9.19
CA THR A 53 1.66 9.46 10.64
C THR A 53 2.49 8.30 11.21
N LEU A 54 2.95 7.37 10.36
CA LEU A 54 3.68 6.18 10.77
C LEU A 54 5.19 6.34 10.64
N ILE A 55 5.66 7.00 9.57
CA ILE A 55 7.08 7.13 9.23
C ILE A 55 7.94 7.66 10.39
N PRO A 56 7.56 8.71 11.13
CA PRO A 56 8.42 9.24 12.20
C PRO A 56 8.77 8.22 13.28
N THR A 57 7.82 7.37 13.64
CA THR A 57 8.05 6.33 14.65
C THR A 57 8.81 5.13 14.06
N LEU A 58 8.43 4.69 12.85
CA LEU A 58 9.09 3.57 12.18
C LEU A 58 10.55 3.87 11.84
N ALA A 59 10.88 5.10 11.44
CA ALA A 59 12.25 5.54 11.15
C ALA A 59 13.16 5.56 12.37
N GLY A 60 12.61 5.52 13.58
CA GLY A 60 13.38 5.38 14.80
C GLY A 60 14.05 4.01 14.98
N ARG A 61 13.60 2.98 14.25
CA ARG A 61 14.11 1.59 14.35
C ARG A 61 14.44 0.96 13.01
N HIS A 62 13.86 1.46 11.93
CA HIS A 62 14.00 0.91 10.60
C HIS A 62 14.62 1.92 9.63
N GLN A 63 15.31 1.41 8.61
CA GLN A 63 15.53 2.15 7.40
C GLN A 63 14.23 2.08 6.58
N VAL A 64 13.38 3.10 6.71
CA VAL A 64 12.10 3.17 6.01
C VAL A 64 12.34 3.66 4.59
N VAL A 65 11.88 2.90 3.60
CA VAL A 65 11.94 3.23 2.18
C VAL A 65 10.51 3.43 1.68
N GLY A 66 10.10 4.69 1.54
CA GLY A 66 8.83 5.04 0.90
C GLY A 66 8.97 5.05 -0.62
N VAL A 67 8.00 4.50 -1.32
CA VAL A 67 8.00 4.38 -2.79
C VAL A 67 6.77 5.07 -3.34
N GLU A 68 6.92 5.89 -4.39
CA GLU A 68 5.80 6.34 -5.20
C GLU A 68 5.66 5.42 -6.41
N LEU A 69 4.58 4.64 -6.42
CA LEU A 69 4.31 3.61 -7.43
C LEU A 69 3.96 4.26 -8.78
N GLN A 70 4.04 3.50 -9.88
CA GLN A 70 3.71 3.96 -11.24
C GLN A 70 2.45 4.82 -11.26
N GLY A 71 2.51 5.99 -11.89
CA GLY A 71 1.42 6.94 -12.04
C GLY A 71 1.08 7.74 -10.78
N HIS A 72 1.79 7.57 -9.67
CA HIS A 72 1.48 8.25 -8.41
C HIS A 72 2.61 9.21 -7.99
N GLY A 73 2.20 10.29 -7.34
CA GLY A 73 3.13 11.27 -6.80
C GLY A 73 4.10 11.79 -7.86
N ARG A 74 5.40 11.63 -7.65
CA ARG A 74 6.48 12.08 -8.54
C ARG A 74 6.89 11.03 -9.57
N THR A 75 6.28 9.84 -9.53
CA THR A 75 6.51 8.76 -10.50
C THR A 75 5.49 8.86 -11.63
N ALA A 76 5.94 9.13 -12.84
CA ALA A 76 5.06 9.19 -14.01
C ALA A 76 4.37 7.86 -14.29
N ASP A 77 3.19 7.93 -14.90
CA ASP A 77 2.60 6.77 -15.55
C ASP A 77 3.34 6.45 -16.86
N ILE A 78 3.30 5.20 -17.27
CA ILE A 78 3.89 4.72 -18.53
C ILE A 78 2.87 3.81 -19.23
N ASP A 79 3.07 3.57 -20.52
CA ASP A 79 2.24 2.64 -21.32
C ASP A 79 2.50 1.18 -20.91
N ARG A 80 2.08 0.85 -19.67
CA ARG A 80 2.15 -0.48 -19.07
C ARG A 80 0.99 -0.64 -18.10
N GLU A 81 0.35 -1.81 -18.13
CA GLU A 81 -0.70 -2.15 -17.18
C GLU A 81 -0.18 -2.14 -15.74
N ILE A 82 -0.94 -1.51 -14.84
CA ILE A 82 -0.64 -1.49 -13.40
C ILE A 82 -1.16 -2.81 -12.79
N THR A 83 -0.25 -3.77 -12.60
CA THR A 83 -0.57 -5.07 -11.99
C THR A 83 0.26 -5.29 -10.72
N PRO A 84 -0.20 -6.14 -9.77
CA PRO A 84 0.61 -6.51 -8.61
C PRO A 84 2.01 -7.03 -8.99
N ALA A 85 2.11 -7.83 -10.05
CA ALA A 85 3.36 -8.39 -10.54
C ALA A 85 4.31 -7.31 -11.10
N ALA A 86 3.78 -6.35 -11.87
CA ALA A 86 4.58 -5.24 -12.38
C ALA A 86 5.12 -4.37 -11.23
N LEU A 87 4.26 -3.99 -10.28
CA LEU A 87 4.65 -3.20 -9.11
C LEU A 87 5.65 -3.94 -8.21
N ALA A 88 5.46 -5.23 -7.99
CA ALA A 88 6.39 -6.06 -7.22
C ALA A 88 7.78 -6.14 -7.89
N SER A 89 7.81 -6.29 -9.22
CA SER A 89 9.06 -6.28 -10.00
C SER A 89 9.81 -4.95 -9.88
N ASP A 90 9.09 -3.82 -9.89
CA ASP A 90 9.69 -2.49 -9.71
C ASP A 90 10.31 -2.34 -8.31
N VAL A 91 9.63 -2.84 -7.28
CA VAL A 91 10.15 -2.84 -5.90
C VAL A 91 11.43 -3.68 -5.81
N VAL A 92 11.50 -4.83 -6.48
CA VAL A 92 12.74 -5.65 -6.53
C VAL A 92 13.87 -4.84 -7.16
N GLY A 93 13.63 -4.15 -8.28
CA GLY A 93 14.63 -3.30 -8.91
C GLY A 93 15.11 -2.15 -8.01
N LEU A 94 14.20 -1.55 -7.23
CA LEU A 94 14.57 -0.56 -6.21
C LEU A 94 15.44 -1.15 -5.11
N LEU A 95 15.09 -2.34 -4.59
CA LEU A 95 15.91 -3.03 -3.58
C LEU A 95 17.32 -3.28 -4.10
N ASP A 96 17.46 -3.71 -5.37
CA ASP A 96 18.76 -3.93 -6.01
C ASP A 96 19.57 -2.64 -6.13
N HIS A 97 18.92 -1.54 -6.55
CA HIS A 97 19.53 -0.21 -6.62
C HIS A 97 20.04 0.27 -5.25
N LEU A 98 19.29 0.00 -4.19
CA LEU A 98 19.65 0.41 -2.83
C LEU A 98 20.64 -0.55 -2.13
N GLY A 99 20.97 -1.69 -2.75
CA GLY A 99 21.81 -2.73 -2.16
C GLY A 99 21.14 -3.45 -1.01
N ILE A 100 19.81 -3.60 -1.05
CA ILE A 100 19.00 -4.24 -0.02
C ILE A 100 18.66 -5.66 -0.49
N ASP A 101 19.22 -6.67 0.14
CA ASP A 101 18.95 -8.07 -0.20
C ASP A 101 17.53 -8.49 0.20
N ARG A 102 17.11 -8.16 1.42
CA ARG A 102 15.80 -8.52 1.96
C ARG A 102 15.25 -7.38 2.82
N ALA A 103 13.94 -7.13 2.70
CA ALA A 103 13.24 -6.10 3.45
C ALA A 103 11.95 -6.62 4.10
N HIS A 104 11.49 -5.98 5.16
CA HIS A 104 10.09 -5.99 5.53
C HIS A 104 9.32 -5.16 4.50
N VAL A 105 8.08 -5.55 4.18
CA VAL A 105 7.25 -4.83 3.22
C VAL A 105 5.90 -4.54 3.85
N PHE A 106 5.56 -3.28 3.98
CA PHE A 106 4.24 -2.85 4.40
C PHE A 106 3.52 -2.21 3.21
N GLY A 107 2.50 -2.89 2.70
CA GLY A 107 1.67 -2.40 1.62
C GLY A 107 0.23 -2.15 2.04
N HIS A 108 -0.37 -1.10 1.49
CA HIS A 108 -1.78 -0.77 1.66
C HIS A 108 -2.51 -0.90 0.32
N SER A 109 -3.66 -1.59 0.29
CA SER A 109 -4.53 -1.71 -0.90
C SER A 109 -3.72 -2.18 -2.13
N MET A 110 -3.61 -1.40 -3.19
CA MET A 110 -2.78 -1.68 -4.36
C MET A 110 -1.33 -2.02 -3.98
N GLY A 111 -0.71 -1.24 -3.10
CA GLY A 111 0.63 -1.53 -2.57
C GLY A 111 0.65 -2.80 -1.71
N GLY A 112 -0.46 -3.12 -1.04
CA GLY A 112 -0.64 -4.38 -0.32
C GLY A 112 -0.70 -5.58 -1.25
N ALA A 113 -1.35 -5.44 -2.40
CA ALA A 113 -1.34 -6.48 -3.43
C ALA A 113 0.08 -6.71 -3.99
N ALA A 114 0.86 -5.64 -4.23
CA ALA A 114 2.27 -5.75 -4.62
C ALA A 114 3.13 -6.42 -3.53
N ALA A 115 2.87 -6.15 -2.25
CA ALA A 115 3.55 -6.80 -1.13
C ALA A 115 3.23 -8.29 -1.04
N MET A 116 1.98 -8.68 -1.29
CA MET A 116 1.57 -10.09 -1.36
C MET A 116 2.22 -10.80 -2.55
N GLU A 117 2.27 -10.15 -3.71
CA GLU A 117 2.95 -10.70 -4.90
C GLU A 117 4.44 -10.95 -4.63
N LEU A 118 5.11 -10.00 -3.97
CA LEU A 118 6.51 -10.19 -3.53
C LEU A 118 6.67 -11.42 -2.63
N ALA A 119 5.73 -11.65 -1.71
CA ALA A 119 5.79 -12.82 -0.83
C ALA A 119 5.57 -14.14 -1.56
N VAL A 120 4.77 -14.14 -2.64
CA VAL A 120 4.50 -15.31 -3.49
C VAL A 120 5.68 -15.60 -4.41
N ASP A 121 6.13 -14.58 -5.18
CA ASP A 121 7.07 -14.76 -6.28
C ASP A 121 8.53 -14.61 -5.87
N ARG A 122 8.80 -13.78 -4.86
CA ARG A 122 10.16 -13.44 -4.44
C ARG A 122 10.33 -13.55 -2.92
N PRO A 123 10.01 -14.72 -2.32
CA PRO A 123 10.18 -14.95 -0.89
C PRO A 123 11.62 -14.74 -0.40
N ASP A 124 12.60 -14.87 -1.31
CA ASP A 124 14.01 -14.58 -1.08
C ASP A 124 14.27 -13.11 -0.72
N ARG A 125 13.40 -12.18 -1.16
CA ARG A 125 13.55 -10.73 -0.97
C ARG A 125 12.74 -10.18 0.21
N VAL A 126 11.87 -11.00 0.82
CA VAL A 126 10.90 -10.57 1.84
C VAL A 126 11.25 -11.16 3.21
N ARG A 127 11.36 -10.29 4.23
CA ARG A 127 11.52 -10.70 5.64
C ARG A 127 10.18 -11.00 6.30
N ALA A 128 9.25 -10.07 6.17
CA ALA A 128 7.86 -10.18 6.61
C ALA A 128 6.99 -9.23 5.77
N VAL A 129 5.70 -9.51 5.68
CA VAL A 129 4.70 -8.67 4.99
C VAL A 129 3.67 -8.14 5.97
N VAL A 130 3.38 -6.86 5.89
CA VAL A 130 2.17 -6.26 6.44
C VAL A 130 1.26 -5.93 5.26
N ALA A 131 0.19 -6.68 5.09
CA ALA A 131 -0.79 -6.55 4.01
C ALA A 131 -2.05 -5.88 4.54
N ALA A 132 -2.17 -4.56 4.32
CA ALA A 132 -3.29 -3.78 4.80
C ALA A 132 -4.34 -3.60 3.71
N SER A 133 -5.60 -3.90 4.03
CA SER A 133 -6.76 -3.65 3.16
C SER A 133 -6.66 -4.35 1.80
N VAL A 134 -6.21 -5.61 1.79
CA VAL A 134 -6.03 -6.43 0.59
C VAL A 134 -7.07 -7.51 0.52
N SER A 135 -7.63 -7.73 -0.67
CA SER A 135 -8.36 -8.95 -1.00
C SER A 135 -7.51 -9.82 -1.91
N VAL A 136 -7.44 -11.12 -1.62
CA VAL A 136 -6.72 -12.09 -2.45
C VAL A 136 -7.60 -12.69 -3.55
N ARG A 137 -8.89 -12.33 -3.58
CA ARG A 137 -9.87 -12.76 -4.59
C ARG A 137 -10.92 -11.67 -4.80
N PRO A 138 -11.52 -11.57 -6.00
CA PRO A 138 -12.56 -10.58 -6.28
C PRO A 138 -13.81 -10.69 -5.38
N ASP A 139 -14.18 -11.91 -4.98
CA ASP A 139 -15.33 -12.19 -4.09
C ASP A 139 -15.08 -11.86 -2.62
N GLY A 140 -13.85 -11.44 -2.28
CA GLY A 140 -13.51 -10.95 -0.94
C GLY A 140 -13.91 -9.49 -0.68
N LEU A 141 -14.40 -8.80 -1.69
CA LEU A 141 -14.82 -7.41 -1.56
C LEU A 141 -16.27 -7.32 -1.07
N HIS A 142 -16.56 -6.24 -0.33
CA HIS A 142 -17.91 -5.96 0.12
C HIS A 142 -18.84 -5.68 -1.07
N GLU A 143 -20.09 -6.14 -1.01
CA GLU A 143 -21.08 -5.97 -2.09
C GLU A 143 -21.32 -4.52 -2.49
N ASP A 144 -21.14 -3.56 -1.58
CA ASP A 144 -21.23 -2.13 -1.87
C ASP A 144 -20.27 -1.66 -2.97
N LEU A 145 -19.19 -2.42 -3.23
CA LEU A 145 -18.17 -2.04 -4.22
C LEU A 145 -18.46 -2.66 -5.59
N THR A 146 -19.31 -3.67 -5.65
CA THR A 146 -19.67 -4.39 -6.89
C THR A 146 -20.96 -3.89 -7.52
N ASP A 147 -21.74 -3.11 -6.77
CA ASP A 147 -23.00 -2.51 -7.20
C ASP A 147 -22.85 -0.97 -7.28
N PRO A 148 -22.91 -0.36 -8.48
CA PRO A 148 -22.73 1.10 -8.66
C PRO A 148 -23.73 1.96 -7.87
N GLU A 149 -24.97 1.49 -7.67
CA GLU A 149 -25.99 2.25 -6.91
C GLU A 149 -25.65 2.27 -5.41
N ARG A 150 -25.18 1.15 -4.87
CA ARG A 150 -24.71 1.04 -3.50
C ARG A 150 -23.39 1.78 -3.30
N GLN A 151 -22.47 1.68 -4.24
CA GLN A 151 -21.18 2.36 -4.20
C GLN A 151 -21.35 3.87 -4.00
N ALA A 152 -22.28 4.51 -4.72
CA ALA A 152 -22.53 5.95 -4.65
C ALA A 152 -22.93 6.46 -3.25
N THR A 153 -23.47 5.59 -2.39
CA THR A 153 -23.97 5.93 -1.05
C THR A 153 -23.26 5.20 0.09
N SER A 154 -22.33 4.31 -0.23
CA SER A 154 -21.64 3.49 0.76
C SER A 154 -20.72 4.34 1.66
N PRO A 155 -20.83 4.20 2.99
CA PRO A 155 -19.92 4.84 3.93
C PRO A 155 -18.50 4.25 3.92
N ARG A 156 -18.25 3.21 3.11
CA ARG A 156 -16.94 2.59 2.91
C ARG A 156 -16.09 3.35 1.92
N MET A 157 -16.74 4.07 1.00
CA MET A 157 -16.06 4.81 -0.06
C MET A 157 -15.21 5.95 0.48
N PRO A 158 -14.15 6.34 -0.25
CA PRO A 158 -13.40 7.54 0.07
C PRO A 158 -14.32 8.73 0.22
N THR A 159 -14.05 9.58 1.19
CA THR A 159 -14.78 10.82 1.38
C THR A 159 -14.45 11.83 0.27
N GLN A 160 -15.30 12.86 0.11
CA GLN A 160 -14.97 13.96 -0.80
C GLN A 160 -13.61 14.61 -0.45
N GLN A 161 -13.27 14.68 0.84
CA GLN A 161 -11.99 15.23 1.27
C GLN A 161 -10.81 14.33 0.84
N ASP A 162 -10.95 13.01 0.95
CA ASP A 162 -9.89 12.08 0.46
C ASP A 162 -9.64 12.28 -1.04
N PHE A 163 -10.71 12.48 -1.82
CA PHE A 163 -10.58 12.75 -3.26
C PHE A 163 -9.90 14.11 -3.55
N VAL A 164 -10.26 15.15 -2.81
CA VAL A 164 -9.63 16.47 -2.92
C VAL A 164 -8.16 16.41 -2.56
N ASP A 165 -7.80 15.72 -1.48
CA ASP A 165 -6.41 15.56 -1.04
C ASP A 165 -5.58 14.82 -2.10
N PHE A 166 -6.14 13.76 -2.70
CA PHE A 166 -5.50 13.04 -3.79
C PHE A 166 -5.32 13.93 -5.04
N GLN A 167 -6.38 14.59 -5.50
CA GLN A 167 -6.29 15.48 -6.66
C GLN A 167 -5.23 16.57 -6.45
N GLN A 168 -5.22 17.21 -5.29
CA GLN A 168 -4.23 18.24 -4.98
C GLN A 168 -2.80 17.68 -4.93
N ALA A 169 -2.62 16.49 -4.36
CA ALA A 169 -1.31 15.82 -4.35
C ALA A 169 -0.85 15.48 -5.77
N TYR A 170 -1.74 14.93 -6.62
CA TYR A 170 -1.43 14.63 -8.00
C TYR A 170 -1.04 15.88 -8.78
N LEU A 171 -1.86 16.93 -8.74
CA LEU A 171 -1.59 18.19 -9.44
C LEU A 171 -0.30 18.88 -8.99
N ARG A 172 0.10 18.70 -7.74
CA ARG A 172 1.32 19.28 -7.17
C ARG A 172 2.57 18.47 -7.45
N LEU A 173 2.48 17.15 -7.49
CA LEU A 173 3.64 16.24 -7.48
C LEU A 173 3.90 15.57 -8.83
N SER A 174 2.86 15.30 -9.61
CA SER A 174 2.99 14.57 -10.87
C SER A 174 3.86 15.32 -11.88
N PRO A 175 4.75 14.62 -12.59
CA PRO A 175 5.44 15.18 -13.75
C PRO A 175 4.49 15.60 -14.87
N HIS A 176 3.27 15.03 -14.91
CA HIS A 176 2.24 15.26 -15.92
C HIS A 176 0.89 15.57 -15.27
N PRO A 177 0.74 16.72 -14.58
CA PRO A 177 -0.49 17.07 -13.87
C PRO A 177 -1.73 17.14 -14.79
N GLU A 178 -1.53 17.41 -16.07
CA GLU A 178 -2.58 17.44 -17.10
C GLU A 178 -3.22 16.09 -17.39
N HIS A 179 -2.57 14.97 -17.02
CA HIS A 179 -3.07 13.60 -17.26
C HIS A 179 -3.94 13.05 -16.12
N PHE A 180 -4.39 13.89 -15.18
CA PHE A 180 -5.14 13.44 -14.00
C PHE A 180 -6.36 12.59 -14.33
N GLU A 181 -7.22 13.05 -15.26
CA GLU A 181 -8.45 12.33 -15.64
C GLU A 181 -8.14 11.00 -16.35
N GLU A 182 -7.12 10.98 -17.20
CA GLU A 182 -6.67 9.78 -17.89
C GLU A 182 -6.14 8.75 -16.89
N PHE A 183 -5.36 9.20 -15.92
CA PHE A 183 -4.85 8.34 -14.86
C PHE A 183 -5.96 7.76 -13.98
N LEU A 184 -6.99 8.53 -13.64
CA LEU A 184 -8.17 8.02 -12.93
C LEU A 184 -8.87 6.91 -13.71
N ALA A 185 -9.00 7.07 -15.02
CA ALA A 185 -9.59 6.04 -15.88
C ALA A 185 -8.73 4.76 -15.87
N THR A 186 -7.40 4.89 -15.95
CA THR A 186 -6.46 3.75 -15.87
C THR A 186 -6.59 3.01 -14.54
N LEU A 187 -6.65 3.71 -13.41
CA LEU A 187 -6.81 3.07 -12.10
C LEU A 187 -8.13 2.32 -11.96
N SER A 188 -9.21 2.84 -12.53
CA SER A 188 -10.52 2.19 -12.46
C SER A 188 -10.56 0.88 -13.24
N THR A 189 -9.84 0.77 -14.34
CA THR A 189 -9.74 -0.45 -15.14
C THR A 189 -8.77 -1.47 -14.55
N SER A 190 -7.63 -1.02 -14.02
CA SER A 190 -6.60 -1.89 -13.43
C SER A 190 -7.10 -2.68 -12.20
N SER A 191 -8.05 -2.11 -11.44
CA SER A 191 -8.64 -2.78 -10.28
C SER A 191 -9.68 -3.85 -10.64
N ALA A 192 -10.25 -3.79 -11.85
CA ALA A 192 -11.30 -4.71 -12.30
C ALA A 192 -10.77 -6.09 -12.72
N ASP A 193 -9.50 -6.17 -13.16
CA ASP A 193 -8.88 -7.40 -13.69
C ASP A 193 -8.02 -8.18 -12.68
N ALA A 194 -8.04 -7.81 -11.41
CA ALA A 194 -7.26 -8.48 -10.37
C ALA A 194 -7.78 -9.91 -10.12
N ARG A 195 -7.17 -10.91 -10.77
CA ARG A 195 -7.56 -12.34 -10.67
C ARG A 195 -7.27 -12.95 -9.29
N GLY A 196 -6.46 -12.30 -8.48
CA GLY A 196 -6.03 -12.81 -7.18
C GLY A 196 -5.02 -13.97 -7.29
N TRP A 197 -4.85 -14.69 -6.19
CA TRP A 197 -3.91 -15.81 -6.08
C TRP A 197 -4.67 -17.11 -5.81
N SER A 198 -4.13 -18.24 -6.32
CA SER A 198 -4.66 -19.55 -5.98
C SER A 198 -4.32 -19.93 -4.55
N ASP A 199 -5.08 -20.89 -3.98
CA ASP A 199 -4.84 -21.40 -2.64
C ASP A 199 -3.42 -22.00 -2.50
N GLU A 200 -2.93 -22.66 -3.56
CA GLU A 200 -1.60 -23.23 -3.58
C GLU A 200 -0.50 -22.15 -3.61
N GLN A 201 -0.73 -20.99 -4.25
CA GLN A 201 0.19 -19.87 -4.21
C GLN A 201 0.25 -19.28 -2.81
N LEU A 202 -0.91 -19.02 -2.19
CA LEU A 202 -1.00 -18.48 -0.83
C LEU A 202 -0.39 -19.44 0.21
N ALA A 203 -0.62 -20.75 0.07
CA ALA A 203 -0.06 -21.76 0.96
C ALA A 203 1.46 -21.91 0.87
N ARG A 204 2.10 -21.40 -0.19
CA ARG A 204 3.58 -21.40 -0.34
C ARG A 204 4.24 -20.16 0.27
N ILE A 205 3.49 -19.17 0.70
CA ILE A 205 4.08 -18.00 1.37
C ILE A 205 4.81 -18.46 2.61
N SER A 206 6.12 -18.24 2.65
CA SER A 206 6.99 -18.69 3.74
C SER A 206 7.40 -17.56 4.70
N SER A 207 7.23 -16.31 4.29
CA SER A 207 7.48 -15.16 5.16
C SER A 207 6.30 -14.93 6.11
N PRO A 208 6.52 -14.44 7.33
CA PRO A 208 5.45 -14.00 8.21
C PRO A 208 4.56 -12.95 7.54
N VAL A 209 3.23 -13.06 7.69
CA VAL A 209 2.26 -12.11 7.15
C VAL A 209 1.37 -11.58 8.27
N LEU A 210 1.25 -10.26 8.38
CA LEU A 210 0.24 -9.58 9.19
C LEU A 210 -0.83 -9.00 8.25
N LEU A 211 -2.03 -9.55 8.32
CA LEU A 211 -3.21 -9.05 7.62
C LEU A 211 -3.86 -7.96 8.47
N LEU A 212 -4.07 -6.78 7.89
CA LEU A 212 -4.71 -5.63 8.56
C LEU A 212 -5.95 -5.22 7.78
N LEU A 213 -7.09 -5.17 8.44
CA LEU A 213 -8.36 -4.72 7.88
C LEU A 213 -9.06 -3.74 8.81
N GLY A 214 -9.84 -2.82 8.25
CA GLY A 214 -10.87 -2.12 9.02
C GLY A 214 -12.16 -2.95 9.08
N ASP A 215 -12.97 -2.79 10.13
CA ASP A 215 -14.31 -3.41 10.19
C ASP A 215 -15.31 -2.77 9.19
N ARG A 216 -14.93 -1.64 8.59
CA ARG A 216 -15.64 -0.93 7.52
C ARG A 216 -14.81 -0.84 6.24
N ASP A 217 -13.90 -1.80 6.03
CA ASP A 217 -13.03 -1.84 4.86
C ASP A 217 -13.78 -2.27 3.59
N PHE A 218 -13.11 -2.18 2.46
CA PHE A 218 -13.52 -2.76 1.18
C PHE A 218 -13.51 -4.30 1.24
N THR A 219 -12.47 -4.85 1.84
CA THR A 219 -12.34 -6.30 2.07
C THR A 219 -13.19 -6.71 3.27
N THR A 220 -13.99 -7.76 3.10
CA THR A 220 -14.84 -8.28 4.17
C THR A 220 -14.00 -8.93 5.29
N VAL A 221 -14.50 -8.90 6.52
CA VAL A 221 -13.84 -9.56 7.67
C VAL A 221 -13.78 -11.08 7.46
N GLU A 222 -14.81 -11.65 6.85
CA GLU A 222 -14.90 -13.05 6.48
C GLU A 222 -13.78 -13.43 5.50
N HIS A 223 -13.46 -12.57 4.54
CA HIS A 223 -12.35 -12.79 3.63
C HIS A 223 -11.00 -12.68 4.35
N GLY A 224 -10.87 -11.76 5.32
CA GLY A 224 -9.71 -11.70 6.21
C GLY A 224 -9.51 -13.03 6.98
N ALA A 225 -10.57 -13.61 7.48
CA ALA A 225 -10.53 -14.93 8.15
C ALA A 225 -10.19 -16.07 7.18
N LEU A 226 -10.64 -16.01 5.92
CA LEU A 226 -10.23 -16.93 4.87
C LEU A 226 -8.73 -16.81 4.58
N MET A 227 -8.22 -15.61 4.40
CA MET A 227 -6.78 -15.37 4.18
C MET A 227 -5.93 -15.91 5.32
N LEU A 228 -6.38 -15.74 6.58
CA LEU A 228 -5.71 -16.29 7.77
C LEU A 228 -5.60 -17.83 7.71
N GLN A 229 -6.57 -18.51 7.12
CA GLN A 229 -6.56 -19.97 6.96
C GLN A 229 -5.67 -20.43 5.80
N LEU A 230 -5.61 -19.64 4.70
CA LEU A 230 -4.88 -20.00 3.50
C LEU A 230 -3.37 -19.72 3.59
N ILE A 231 -2.97 -18.70 4.37
CA ILE A 231 -1.58 -18.26 4.48
C ILE A 231 -0.97 -18.80 5.78
N PRO A 232 -0.03 -19.76 5.70
CA PRO A 232 0.54 -20.40 6.89
C PRO A 232 1.22 -19.39 7.81
N GLY A 233 0.92 -19.48 9.11
CA GLY A 233 1.56 -18.62 10.13
C GLY A 233 1.19 -17.13 10.05
N SER A 234 0.20 -16.75 9.24
CA SER A 234 -0.30 -15.38 9.20
C SER A 234 -1.00 -14.98 10.49
N GLN A 235 -1.08 -13.69 10.71
CA GLN A 235 -1.83 -13.04 11.80
C GLN A 235 -2.88 -12.12 11.19
N LEU A 236 -4.01 -11.94 11.88
CA LEU A 236 -5.09 -11.04 11.44
C LEU A 236 -5.41 -10.03 12.54
N ALA A 237 -5.44 -8.76 12.18
CA ALA A 237 -5.98 -7.69 13.00
C ALA A 237 -7.10 -6.97 12.26
N VAL A 238 -8.26 -6.82 12.93
CA VAL A 238 -9.40 -6.03 12.45
C VAL A 238 -9.53 -4.79 13.30
N LEU A 239 -9.40 -3.62 12.68
CA LEU A 239 -9.40 -2.32 13.37
C LEU A 239 -10.83 -1.80 13.53
N PRO A 240 -11.28 -1.50 14.75
CA PRO A 240 -12.65 -1.05 14.99
C PRO A 240 -12.91 0.35 14.43
N GLY A 241 -14.12 0.54 13.86
CA GLY A 241 -14.59 1.82 13.34
C GLY A 241 -13.74 2.39 12.20
N THR A 242 -13.04 1.54 11.44
CA THR A 242 -12.00 1.95 10.50
C THR A 242 -12.38 1.58 9.07
N THR A 243 -12.38 2.56 8.16
CA THR A 243 -12.61 2.37 6.72
C THR A 243 -11.30 2.07 6.00
N HIS A 244 -11.41 1.68 4.71
CA HIS A 244 -10.29 1.42 3.81
C HIS A 244 -9.21 2.52 3.85
N MET A 245 -9.62 3.78 3.67
CA MET A 245 -8.71 4.93 3.65
C MET A 245 -8.12 5.28 5.03
N GLN A 246 -8.71 4.76 6.11
CA GLN A 246 -8.30 5.09 7.46
C GLN A 246 -7.31 4.10 8.08
N VAL A 247 -7.17 2.89 7.52
CA VAL A 247 -6.35 1.83 8.13
C VAL A 247 -4.96 2.35 8.48
N THR A 248 -4.23 2.94 7.55
CA THR A 248 -2.86 3.44 7.78
C THR A 248 -2.81 4.73 8.62
N ARG A 249 -3.94 5.41 8.81
CA ARG A 249 -4.05 6.61 9.65
C ARG A 249 -4.23 6.29 11.15
N ARG A 250 -4.47 5.01 11.48
CA ARG A 250 -4.65 4.54 12.87
C ARG A 250 -3.31 4.21 13.54
N ALA A 251 -2.42 5.20 13.57
CA ALA A 251 -1.09 5.06 14.17
C ALA A 251 -1.15 4.60 15.64
N ASP A 252 -2.19 5.03 16.37
CA ASP A 252 -2.48 4.62 17.76
C ASP A 252 -2.65 3.11 17.94
N LEU A 253 -3.24 2.44 16.96
CA LEU A 253 -3.45 0.99 16.96
C LEU A 253 -2.33 0.25 16.22
N LEU A 254 -1.84 0.81 15.11
CA LEU A 254 -0.88 0.12 14.25
C LEU A 254 0.51 0.04 14.86
N LEU A 255 1.04 1.15 15.38
CA LEU A 255 2.44 1.20 15.81
C LEU A 255 2.79 0.14 16.85
N PRO A 256 1.98 -0.15 17.91
CA PRO A 256 2.26 -1.22 18.84
C PRO A 256 2.23 -2.63 18.22
N MET A 257 1.40 -2.85 17.18
CA MET A 257 1.35 -4.13 16.46
C MET A 257 2.56 -4.29 15.54
N LEU A 258 2.90 -3.23 14.78
CA LEU A 258 4.04 -3.22 13.89
C LEU A 258 5.37 -3.42 14.65
N ASP A 259 5.51 -2.77 15.79
CA ASP A 259 6.68 -2.91 16.68
C ASP A 259 6.93 -4.37 17.08
N ARG A 260 5.88 -5.13 17.37
CA ARG A 260 5.98 -6.55 17.74
C ARG A 260 6.15 -7.49 16.54
N PHE A 261 5.64 -7.09 15.41
CA PHE A 261 5.61 -7.96 14.23
C PHE A 261 6.88 -7.85 13.38
N LEU A 262 7.49 -6.66 13.34
CA LEU A 262 8.66 -6.38 12.52
C LEU A 262 10.01 -6.58 13.26
N ASP A 263 9.98 -6.83 14.57
CA ASP A 263 11.15 -7.24 15.36
C ASP A 263 11.52 -8.70 15.04
#